data_e8f9a7cbacfcdc6f2513bd89b83c3ffc
#
_entry.id   e8f9a7cbacfcdc6f2513bd89b83c3ffc
#
_cell.length_a   1.000
_cell.length_b   1.000
_cell.length_c   1.000
_cell.angle_alpha   90.00
_cell.angle_beta   90.00
_cell.angle_gamma   90.00
#
_symmetry.space_group_name_H-M   'P 1'
#
loop_
_entity.id
_entity.type
_entity.pdbx_description
1 polymer ?
#
loop_
_entity_poly.entity_id
_entity_poly.type
_entity_poly.pdbx_seq_one_letter_code
_entity_poly.pdbx_strand_id
1 'polypeptide(L)'
;ANGVKEMAICGMLLGSRDVVGGIEWVQSIKNEGDIAKKVEKGKSQFAGNEIMDKKLGVIGLGAIGGPLANAAISLGMKVYGYDPYISIDAAWHLDSHIIRVKTRDEIYANSDIISLHVPLMDDTRKMIDAESISKMKDGVIILNFARDALVDDDAMAQALASGKVHRYVTDFPNEKT
;
A
#
# COMPACT_ATOMS: atom_id res chain seq x y z
N ALA A 1 11.45 13.36 4.13
CA ALA A 1 10.02 13.09 4.34
C ALA A 1 9.24 13.06 3.02
N ASN A 2 9.37 14.10 2.18
CA ASN A 2 8.59 14.19 0.94
C ASN A 2 8.87 13.03 -0.03
N GLY A 3 10.12 12.61 -0.19
CA GLY A 3 10.48 11.49 -1.06
C GLY A 3 9.81 10.18 -0.68
N VAL A 4 9.65 9.90 0.62
CA VAL A 4 8.95 8.70 1.08
C VAL A 4 7.45 8.79 0.79
N LYS A 5 6.84 9.96 0.95
CA LYS A 5 5.44 10.19 0.53
C LYS A 5 5.26 9.89 -0.97
N GLU A 6 6.16 10.38 -1.81
CA GLU A 6 6.11 10.13 -3.26
C GLU A 6 6.30 8.65 -3.58
N MET A 7 7.22 7.95 -2.89
CA MET A 7 7.38 6.51 -3.03
C MET A 7 6.14 5.73 -2.60
N ALA A 8 5.46 6.16 -1.54
CA ALA A 8 4.20 5.53 -1.13
C ALA A 8 3.10 5.71 -2.19
N ILE A 9 2.98 6.88 -2.79
CA ILE A 9 2.04 7.12 -3.90
C ILE A 9 2.39 6.24 -5.10
N CYS A 10 3.67 6.18 -5.47
CA CYS A 10 4.15 5.28 -6.51
C CYS A 10 3.81 3.82 -6.19
N GLY A 11 4.03 3.40 -4.94
CA GLY A 11 3.71 2.05 -4.46
C GLY A 11 2.21 1.73 -4.55
N MET A 12 1.34 2.68 -4.26
CA MET A 12 -0.12 2.49 -4.44
C MET A 12 -0.46 2.19 -5.90
N LEU A 13 0.12 2.92 -6.83
CA LEU A 13 -0.12 2.73 -8.27
C LEU A 13 0.46 1.41 -8.77
N LEU A 14 1.69 1.07 -8.37
CA LEU A 14 2.33 -0.20 -8.72
C LEU A 14 1.61 -1.41 -8.10
N GLY A 15 1.06 -1.26 -6.90
CA GLY A 15 0.26 -2.30 -6.26
C GLY A 15 -1.10 -2.49 -6.92
N SER A 16 -1.68 -1.43 -7.48
CA SER A 16 -3.01 -1.44 -8.10
C SER A 16 -2.98 -1.86 -9.57
N ARG A 17 -1.85 -1.70 -10.26
CA ARG A 17 -1.66 -2.01 -11.69
C ARG A 17 -0.35 -2.74 -11.90
N ASP A 18 -0.35 -3.75 -12.75
CA ASP A 18 0.85 -4.53 -13.06
C ASP A 18 1.72 -3.84 -14.12
N VAL A 19 2.24 -2.67 -13.78
CA VAL A 19 3.11 -1.88 -14.67
C VAL A 19 4.41 -2.62 -14.98
N VAL A 20 5.02 -3.22 -13.96
CA VAL A 20 6.28 -3.96 -14.12
C VAL A 20 6.09 -5.16 -15.03
N GLY A 21 5.06 -5.99 -14.77
CA GLY A 21 4.74 -7.12 -15.64
C GLY A 21 4.45 -6.71 -17.08
N GLY A 22 3.77 -5.58 -17.26
CA GLY A 22 3.52 -5.00 -18.60
C GLY A 22 4.81 -4.64 -19.33
N ILE A 23 5.76 -4.01 -18.62
CA ILE A 23 7.08 -3.66 -19.19
C ILE A 23 7.86 -4.92 -19.58
N GLU A 24 7.92 -5.89 -18.66
CA GLU A 24 8.62 -7.17 -18.90
C GLU A 24 8.02 -7.91 -20.09
N TRP A 25 6.69 -7.96 -20.17
CA TRP A 25 6.00 -8.60 -21.27
C TRP A 25 6.33 -7.93 -22.62
N VAL A 26 6.25 -6.61 -22.71
CA VAL A 26 6.60 -5.88 -23.94
C VAL A 26 8.04 -6.13 -24.34
N GLN A 27 8.98 -6.16 -23.38
CA GLN A 27 10.37 -6.51 -23.66
C GLN A 27 10.53 -7.95 -24.19
N SER A 28 9.72 -8.88 -23.71
CA SER A 28 9.77 -10.28 -24.14
C SER A 28 9.31 -10.49 -25.59
N ILE A 29 8.42 -9.64 -26.10
CA ILE A 29 7.83 -9.75 -27.44
C ILE A 29 8.38 -8.76 -28.46
N LYS A 30 9.29 -7.87 -28.05
CA LYS A 30 9.77 -6.74 -28.90
C LYS A 30 10.35 -7.13 -30.27
N ASN A 31 10.87 -8.36 -30.40
CA ASN A 31 11.45 -8.88 -31.64
C ASN A 31 10.48 -9.75 -32.45
N GLU A 32 9.25 -9.90 -31.98
CA GLU A 32 8.22 -10.63 -32.70
C GLU A 32 7.49 -9.69 -33.68
N GLY A 33 7.16 -10.12 -34.87
CA GLY A 33 6.45 -9.29 -35.84
C GLY A 33 5.07 -8.81 -35.32
N ASP A 34 4.55 -7.71 -35.89
CA ASP A 34 3.24 -7.13 -35.58
C ASP A 34 3.06 -6.71 -34.10
N ILE A 35 4.07 -6.06 -33.52
CA ILE A 35 4.08 -5.63 -32.10
C ILE A 35 2.83 -4.83 -31.74
N ALA A 36 2.44 -3.84 -32.55
CA ALA A 36 1.28 -3.00 -32.25
C ALA A 36 0.00 -3.83 -32.08
N LYS A 37 -0.19 -4.82 -32.93
CA LYS A 37 -1.35 -5.71 -32.88
C LYS A 37 -1.32 -6.66 -31.69
N LYS A 38 -0.13 -7.17 -31.35
CA LYS A 38 0.07 -8.03 -30.16
C LYS A 38 -0.17 -7.25 -28.87
N VAL A 39 0.35 -6.04 -28.77
CA VAL A 39 0.13 -5.16 -27.62
C VAL A 39 -1.35 -4.84 -27.46
N GLU A 40 -2.04 -4.47 -28.53
CA GLU A 40 -3.48 -4.16 -28.46
C GLU A 40 -4.32 -5.35 -27.98
N LYS A 41 -3.98 -6.56 -28.38
CA LYS A 41 -4.66 -7.78 -27.94
C LYS A 41 -4.32 -8.20 -26.51
N GLY A 42 -3.08 -7.98 -26.07
CA GLY A 42 -2.56 -8.52 -24.82
C GLY A 42 -2.51 -7.55 -23.64
N LYS A 43 -2.58 -6.24 -23.89
CA LYS A 43 -2.42 -5.23 -22.82
C LYS A 43 -3.44 -5.34 -21.68
N SER A 44 -4.63 -5.87 -21.95
CA SER A 44 -5.70 -6.00 -20.95
C SER A 44 -5.34 -6.95 -19.79
N GLN A 45 -4.40 -7.88 -19.99
CA GLN A 45 -3.94 -8.77 -18.92
C GLN A 45 -3.22 -8.02 -17.78
N PHE A 46 -2.73 -6.82 -18.06
CA PHE A 46 -2.05 -5.96 -17.08
C PHE A 46 -2.95 -4.84 -16.55
N ALA A 47 -4.21 -4.82 -16.93
CA ALA A 47 -5.19 -3.89 -16.39
C ALA A 47 -5.36 -4.14 -14.90
N GLY A 48 -5.37 -3.06 -14.13
CA GLY A 48 -5.57 -3.12 -12.69
C GLY A 48 -6.82 -2.37 -12.28
N ASN A 49 -6.80 -1.90 -11.04
CA ASN A 49 -7.86 -1.11 -10.45
C ASN A 49 -7.47 0.36 -10.36
N GLU A 50 -8.46 1.24 -10.45
CA GLU A 50 -8.28 2.63 -10.09
C GLU A 50 -8.14 2.78 -8.58
N ILE A 51 -7.39 3.78 -8.13
CA ILE A 51 -7.32 4.11 -6.69
C ILE A 51 -8.44 5.05 -6.26
N MET A 52 -9.08 5.75 -7.19
CA MET A 52 -10.25 6.59 -6.91
C MET A 52 -11.33 5.76 -6.18
N ASP A 53 -11.90 6.35 -5.13
CA ASP A 53 -12.89 5.73 -4.25
C ASP A 53 -12.40 4.52 -3.43
N LYS A 54 -11.16 4.08 -3.61
CA LYS A 54 -10.57 3.05 -2.76
C LYS A 54 -10.26 3.61 -1.38
N LYS A 55 -10.28 2.74 -0.38
CA LYS A 55 -10.03 3.07 1.01
C LYS A 55 -8.56 2.86 1.34
N LEU A 56 -7.88 3.95 1.68
CA LEU A 56 -6.51 3.93 2.17
C LEU A 56 -6.52 4.01 3.70
N GLY A 57 -5.93 3.02 4.36
CA GLY A 57 -5.62 3.08 5.78
C GLY A 57 -4.19 3.56 6.00
N VAL A 58 -4.02 4.60 6.78
CA VAL A 58 -2.70 5.14 7.13
C VAL A 58 -2.45 4.91 8.61
N ILE A 59 -1.44 4.11 8.92
CA ILE A 59 -1.00 3.85 10.29
C ILE A 59 0.21 4.73 10.58
N GLY A 60 0.04 5.71 11.44
CA GLY A 60 1.00 6.79 11.70
C GLY A 60 0.74 8.03 10.83
N LEU A 61 0.43 9.14 11.48
CA LEU A 61 0.06 10.42 10.82
C LEU A 61 1.07 11.53 11.12
N GLY A 62 2.33 11.16 11.23
CA GLY A 62 3.44 12.10 11.43
C GLY A 62 3.86 12.79 10.13
N ALA A 63 5.14 13.13 10.05
CA ALA A 63 5.73 13.93 8.97
C ALA A 63 5.60 13.32 7.56
N ILE A 64 5.32 12.03 7.46
CA ILE A 64 5.15 11.31 6.19
C ILE A 64 3.70 10.89 6.02
N GLY A 65 3.13 10.19 7.01
CA GLY A 65 1.78 9.63 6.91
C GLY A 65 0.69 10.70 6.81
N GLY A 66 0.82 11.81 7.50
CA GLY A 66 -0.11 12.94 7.41
C GLY A 66 -0.17 13.53 6.00
N PRO A 67 0.96 13.99 5.43
CA PRO A 67 1.01 14.47 4.05
C PRO A 67 0.57 13.43 3.01
N LEU A 68 0.88 12.14 3.20
CA LEU A 68 0.37 11.08 2.33
C LEU A 68 -1.15 10.99 2.38
N ALA A 69 -1.73 11.02 3.59
CA ALA A 69 -3.18 10.98 3.77
C ALA A 69 -3.86 12.16 3.04
N ASN A 70 -3.31 13.37 3.17
CA ASN A 70 -3.80 14.54 2.47
C ASN A 70 -3.72 14.39 0.95
N ALA A 71 -2.59 13.89 0.44
CA ALA A 71 -2.41 13.64 -0.99
C ALA A 71 -3.41 12.61 -1.52
N ALA A 72 -3.68 11.56 -0.76
CA ALA A 72 -4.64 10.52 -1.13
C ALA A 72 -6.08 11.07 -1.23
N ILE A 73 -6.48 11.97 -0.33
CA ILE A 73 -7.76 12.70 -0.46
C ILE A 73 -7.82 13.44 -1.79
N SER A 74 -6.75 14.15 -2.15
CA SER A 74 -6.66 14.89 -3.42
C SER A 74 -6.72 13.97 -4.66
N LEU A 75 -6.28 12.72 -4.52
CA LEU A 75 -6.38 11.70 -5.56
C LEU A 75 -7.75 11.00 -5.63
N GLY A 76 -8.72 11.43 -4.83
CA GLY A 76 -10.06 10.89 -4.82
C GLY A 76 -10.24 9.62 -3.97
N MET A 77 -9.31 9.30 -3.10
CA MET A 77 -9.43 8.17 -2.19
C MET A 77 -10.23 8.52 -0.93
N LYS A 78 -10.78 7.50 -0.28
CA LYS A 78 -11.30 7.58 1.08
C LYS A 78 -10.18 7.19 2.03
N VAL A 79 -9.90 8.03 3.04
CA VAL A 79 -8.73 7.84 3.90
C VAL A 79 -9.15 7.65 5.35
N TYR A 80 -8.65 6.58 5.96
CA TYR A 80 -8.75 6.26 7.39
C TYR A 80 -7.37 6.45 8.01
N GLY A 81 -7.29 7.18 9.10
CA GLY A 81 -6.04 7.44 9.80
C GLY A 81 -6.06 6.93 11.23
N TYR A 82 -5.00 6.26 11.63
CA TYR A 82 -4.75 5.80 12.98
C TYR A 82 -3.39 6.30 13.48
N ASP A 83 -3.41 7.11 14.53
CA ASP A 83 -2.20 7.52 15.25
C ASP A 83 -2.59 7.94 16.67
N PRO A 84 -2.35 7.09 17.70
CA PRO A 84 -2.68 7.43 19.07
C PRO A 84 -1.74 8.48 19.67
N TYR A 85 -0.61 8.77 19.04
CA TYR A 85 0.42 9.70 19.49
C TYR A 85 0.48 10.98 18.67
N ILE A 86 -0.51 11.23 17.81
CA ILE A 86 -0.49 12.40 16.95
C ILE A 86 -0.41 13.70 17.76
N SER A 87 0.49 14.61 17.37
CA SER A 87 0.55 15.95 17.96
C SER A 87 -0.62 16.81 17.51
N ILE A 88 -0.93 17.83 18.31
CA ILE A 88 -1.97 18.81 17.95
C ILE A 88 -1.62 19.50 16.63
N ASP A 89 -0.35 19.90 16.46
CA ASP A 89 0.12 20.56 15.23
C ASP A 89 -0.05 19.64 14.01
N ALA A 90 0.33 18.37 14.12
CA ALA A 90 0.15 17.41 13.03
C ALA A 90 -1.34 17.24 12.68
N ALA A 91 -2.20 17.15 13.68
CA ALA A 91 -3.64 17.02 13.50
C ALA A 91 -4.26 18.22 12.77
N TRP A 92 -3.79 19.44 13.06
CA TRP A 92 -4.24 20.66 12.40
C TRP A 92 -3.93 20.71 10.89
N HIS A 93 -2.92 19.97 10.45
CA HIS A 93 -2.53 19.92 9.03
C HIS A 93 -3.25 18.84 8.24
N LEU A 94 -4.06 18.00 8.90
CA LEU A 94 -4.81 16.94 8.23
C LEU A 94 -6.05 17.50 7.52
N ASP A 95 -6.30 16.96 6.33
CA ASP A 95 -7.55 17.22 5.61
C ASP A 95 -8.75 16.76 6.46
N SER A 96 -9.80 17.59 6.52
CA SER A 96 -10.99 17.31 7.31
C SER A 96 -11.79 16.07 6.88
N HIS A 97 -11.55 15.57 5.66
CA HIS A 97 -12.21 14.36 5.14
C HIS A 97 -11.52 13.06 5.60
N ILE A 98 -10.34 13.16 6.23
CA ILE A 98 -9.68 11.99 6.81
C ILE A 98 -10.49 11.49 8.01
N ILE A 99 -10.85 10.22 7.98
CA ILE A 99 -11.64 9.58 9.03
C ILE A 99 -10.69 9.03 10.08
N ARG A 100 -10.75 9.60 11.29
CA ARG A 100 -10.01 9.06 12.42
C ARG A 100 -10.60 7.76 12.89
N VAL A 101 -9.77 6.73 13.07
CA VAL A 101 -10.14 5.48 13.74
C VAL A 101 -9.35 5.33 15.05
N LYS A 102 -9.89 4.56 15.98
CA LYS A 102 -9.34 4.45 17.34
C LYS A 102 -8.46 3.23 17.54
N THR A 103 -8.53 2.26 16.62
CA THR A 103 -7.79 1.00 16.70
C THR A 103 -7.17 0.64 15.36
N ARG A 104 -6.08 -0.15 15.40
CA ARG A 104 -5.50 -0.73 14.18
C ARG A 104 -6.48 -1.69 13.51
N ASP A 105 -7.29 -2.40 14.28
CA ASP A 105 -8.28 -3.34 13.74
C ASP A 105 -9.28 -2.66 12.81
N GLU A 106 -9.67 -1.42 13.11
CA GLU A 106 -10.53 -0.61 12.22
C GLU A 106 -9.83 -0.28 10.90
N ILE A 107 -8.50 -0.02 10.93
CA ILE A 107 -7.71 0.13 9.71
C ILE A 107 -7.74 -1.18 8.91
N TYR A 108 -7.45 -2.30 9.54
CA TYR A 108 -7.41 -3.61 8.87
C TYR A 108 -8.75 -3.98 8.22
N ALA A 109 -9.84 -3.80 8.94
CA ALA A 109 -11.17 -4.18 8.48
C ALA A 109 -11.68 -3.32 7.31
N ASN A 110 -11.29 -2.06 7.24
CA ASN A 110 -11.88 -1.10 6.30
C ASN A 110 -11.03 -0.82 5.05
N SER A 111 -9.73 -1.15 5.07
CA SER A 111 -8.80 -0.65 4.06
C SER A 111 -8.65 -1.59 2.86
N ASP A 112 -8.64 -1.02 1.67
CA ASP A 112 -8.21 -1.70 0.43
C ASP A 112 -6.69 -1.65 0.28
N ILE A 113 -6.08 -0.56 0.76
CA ILE A 113 -4.63 -0.34 0.77
C ILE A 113 -4.26 0.14 2.18
N ILE A 114 -3.18 -0.40 2.73
CA ILE A 114 -2.65 -0.02 4.05
C ILE A 114 -1.22 0.49 3.88
N SER A 115 -0.92 1.67 4.41
CA SER A 115 0.42 2.24 4.40
C SER A 115 0.94 2.46 5.81
N LEU A 116 2.15 1.96 6.08
CA LEU A 116 2.77 1.97 7.40
C LEU A 116 3.75 3.14 7.53
N HIS A 117 3.55 3.99 8.53
CA HIS A 117 4.37 5.18 8.80
C HIS A 117 4.64 5.36 10.30
N VAL A 118 4.91 4.27 10.98
CA VAL A 118 5.24 4.25 12.41
C VAL A 118 6.70 3.88 12.65
N PRO A 119 7.31 4.34 13.76
CA PRO A 119 8.63 3.87 14.13
C PRO A 119 8.59 2.42 14.59
N LEU A 120 9.75 1.76 14.58
CA LEU A 120 9.91 0.44 15.16
C LEU A 120 10.01 0.55 16.68
N MET A 121 9.03 0.02 17.37
CA MET A 121 8.95 -0.07 18.83
C MET A 121 8.46 -1.47 19.21
N ASP A 122 8.42 -1.79 20.50
CA ASP A 122 7.99 -3.12 20.96
C ASP A 122 6.56 -3.46 20.50
N ASP A 123 5.65 -2.48 20.53
CA ASP A 123 4.26 -2.65 20.12
C ASP A 123 4.01 -2.59 18.59
N THR A 124 5.01 -2.15 17.82
CA THR A 124 4.92 -2.11 16.36
C THR A 124 5.74 -3.20 15.67
N ARG A 125 6.69 -3.82 16.38
CA ARG A 125 7.46 -4.95 15.84
C ARG A 125 6.52 -6.08 15.42
N LYS A 126 6.61 -6.50 14.16
CA LYS A 126 5.74 -7.52 13.57
C LYS A 126 4.26 -7.24 13.78
N MET A 127 3.87 -5.97 13.76
CA MET A 127 2.45 -5.59 13.87
C MET A 127 1.62 -6.13 12.73
N ILE A 128 2.22 -6.32 11.56
CA ILE A 128 1.62 -7.01 10.43
C ILE A 128 2.07 -8.48 10.50
N ASP A 129 1.22 -9.30 11.03
CA ASP A 129 1.41 -10.73 11.27
C ASP A 129 0.20 -11.54 10.79
N ALA A 130 0.19 -12.84 11.02
CA ALA A 130 -0.91 -13.71 10.60
C ALA A 130 -2.25 -13.28 11.20
N GLU A 131 -2.28 -12.86 12.45
CA GLU A 131 -3.50 -12.41 13.13
C GLU A 131 -4.04 -11.11 12.51
N SER A 132 -3.21 -10.07 12.38
CA SER A 132 -3.64 -8.80 11.78
C SER A 132 -4.05 -8.98 10.31
N ILE A 133 -3.31 -9.77 9.54
CA ILE A 133 -3.66 -10.10 8.15
C ILE A 133 -5.02 -10.79 8.07
N SER A 134 -5.34 -11.67 9.01
CA SER A 134 -6.65 -12.35 9.03
C SER A 134 -7.83 -11.39 9.17
N LYS A 135 -7.61 -10.21 9.74
CA LYS A 135 -8.63 -9.16 9.93
C LYS A 135 -8.77 -8.23 8.72
N MET A 136 -7.85 -8.32 7.76
CA MET A 136 -7.84 -7.49 6.56
C MET A 136 -8.81 -8.01 5.50
N LYS A 137 -9.14 -7.15 4.55
CA LYS A 137 -9.89 -7.54 3.36
C LYS A 137 -9.08 -8.49 2.49
N ASP A 138 -9.75 -9.42 1.83
CA ASP A 138 -9.13 -10.25 0.80
C ASP A 138 -8.67 -9.37 -0.37
N GLY A 139 -7.44 -9.59 -0.81
CA GLY A 139 -6.85 -8.79 -1.89
C GLY A 139 -6.29 -7.44 -1.46
N VAL A 140 -6.07 -7.23 -0.17
CA VAL A 140 -5.47 -5.99 0.36
C VAL A 140 -4.07 -5.77 -0.20
N ILE A 141 -3.72 -4.49 -0.40
CA ILE A 141 -2.38 -4.05 -0.78
C ILE A 141 -1.72 -3.43 0.45
N ILE A 142 -0.50 -3.82 0.75
CA ILE A 142 0.27 -3.31 1.89
C ILE A 142 1.52 -2.59 1.40
N LEU A 143 1.72 -1.36 1.87
CA LEU A 143 2.88 -0.52 1.57
C LEU A 143 3.72 -0.37 2.83
N ASN A 144 5.00 -0.71 2.76
CA ASN A 144 5.93 -0.53 3.87
C ASN A 144 7.22 0.13 3.41
N PHE A 145 7.29 1.44 3.57
CA PHE A 145 8.49 2.24 3.38
C PHE A 145 9.01 2.81 4.70
N ALA A 146 8.60 2.22 5.82
CA ALA A 146 8.95 2.69 7.15
C ALA A 146 10.09 1.90 7.79
N ARG A 147 9.85 0.64 8.14
CA ARG A 147 10.87 -0.26 8.72
C ARG A 147 10.54 -1.71 8.40
N ASP A 148 11.54 -2.49 8.03
CA ASP A 148 11.39 -3.90 7.68
C ASP A 148 10.68 -4.71 8.80
N ALA A 149 11.14 -4.56 10.02
CA ALA A 149 10.67 -5.35 11.16
C ALA A 149 9.23 -5.04 11.63
N LEU A 150 8.50 -4.13 10.96
CA LEU A 150 7.06 -3.94 11.19
C LEU A 150 6.22 -5.10 10.65
N VAL A 151 6.76 -5.89 9.76
CA VAL A 151 6.07 -6.98 9.07
C VAL A 151 6.72 -8.31 9.45
N ASP A 152 5.90 -9.31 9.76
CA ASP A 152 6.33 -10.70 9.86
C ASP A 152 6.46 -11.26 8.44
N ASP A 153 7.69 -11.50 7.99
CA ASP A 153 7.96 -11.91 6.60
C ASP A 153 7.38 -13.30 6.27
N ASP A 154 7.38 -14.24 7.22
CA ASP A 154 6.80 -15.56 7.00
C ASP A 154 5.28 -15.47 6.81
N ALA A 155 4.60 -14.68 7.66
CA ALA A 155 3.17 -14.43 7.53
C ALA A 155 2.84 -13.71 6.22
N MET A 156 3.66 -12.74 5.82
CA MET A 156 3.48 -12.01 4.56
C MET A 156 3.66 -12.94 3.36
N ALA A 157 4.69 -13.77 3.35
CA ALA A 157 4.93 -14.72 2.26
C ALA A 157 3.74 -15.68 2.09
N GLN A 158 3.19 -16.21 3.18
CA GLN A 158 2.00 -17.06 3.15
C GLN A 158 0.76 -16.31 2.65
N ALA A 159 0.58 -15.06 3.07
CA ALA A 159 -0.55 -14.23 2.64
C ALA A 159 -0.48 -13.87 1.15
N LEU A 160 0.71 -13.63 0.62
CA LEU A 160 0.93 -13.41 -0.81
C LEU A 160 0.66 -14.69 -1.61
N ALA A 161 1.14 -15.85 -1.13
CA ALA A 161 0.93 -17.13 -1.78
C ALA A 161 -0.56 -17.52 -1.84
N SER A 162 -1.34 -17.23 -0.79
CA SER A 162 -2.78 -17.51 -0.73
C SER A 162 -3.65 -16.51 -1.49
N GLY A 163 -3.10 -15.36 -1.85
CA GLY A 163 -3.85 -14.24 -2.45
C GLY A 163 -4.60 -13.38 -1.43
N LYS A 164 -4.48 -13.65 -0.13
CA LYS A 164 -5.06 -12.80 0.92
C LYS A 164 -4.52 -11.38 0.81
N VAL A 165 -3.22 -11.24 0.65
CA VAL A 165 -2.55 -9.99 0.27
C VAL A 165 -2.29 -10.04 -1.23
N HIS A 166 -2.84 -9.07 -1.95
CA HIS A 166 -2.67 -9.01 -3.40
C HIS A 166 -1.25 -8.60 -3.78
N ARG A 167 -0.72 -7.56 -3.14
CA ARG A 167 0.64 -7.06 -3.34
C ARG A 167 1.20 -6.50 -2.03
N TYR A 168 2.48 -6.72 -1.86
CA TYR A 168 3.29 -6.08 -0.82
C TYR A 168 4.36 -5.24 -1.49
N VAL A 169 4.31 -3.92 -1.29
CA VAL A 169 5.25 -2.97 -1.91
C VAL A 169 6.15 -2.39 -0.82
N THR A 170 7.44 -2.58 -0.96
CA THR A 170 8.42 -2.19 0.06
C THR A 170 9.77 -1.87 -0.59
N ASP A 171 10.59 -1.10 0.10
CA ASP A 171 12.01 -0.88 -0.23
C ASP A 171 12.95 -1.68 0.69
N PHE A 172 12.43 -2.69 1.39
CA PHE A 172 13.17 -3.64 2.21
C PHE A 172 13.10 -5.05 1.63
N PRO A 173 13.70 -5.30 0.45
CA PRO A 173 13.65 -6.63 -0.15
C PRO A 173 14.39 -7.66 0.71
N ASN A 174 13.84 -8.85 0.79
CA ASN A 174 14.45 -9.99 1.48
C ASN A 174 14.19 -11.29 0.71
N GLU A 175 14.73 -12.41 1.22
CA GLU A 175 14.62 -13.71 0.55
C GLU A 175 13.19 -14.33 0.58
N LYS A 176 12.30 -13.79 1.40
CA LYS A 176 10.96 -14.36 1.64
C LYS A 176 9.84 -13.61 0.92
N THR A 177 10.02 -12.30 0.70
CA THR A 177 8.99 -11.42 0.12
C THR A 177 9.47 -10.59 -1.04
#